data_702e4d596eada773476fa56aec548098
#
_entry.id   702e4d596eada773476fa56aec548098
#
_cell.length_a   1.000
_cell.length_b   1.000
_cell.length_c   1.000
_cell.angle_alpha   90.00
_cell.angle_beta   90.00
_cell.angle_gamma   90.00
#
_symmetry.space_group_name_H-M   'P 1'
#
loop_
_entity.id
_entity.type
_entity.pdbx_description
1 polymer ?
#
loop_
_entity_poly.entity_id
_entity_poly.type
_entity_poly.pdbx_seq_one_letter_code
_entity_poly.pdbx_strand_id
1 'polypeptide(L)'
;MRRVITLKLKPFSINAMFCRDKRYKTIEAQEWSASVLVALALKENKKKLKELRQHFDPMKHVYKVDLTFFYPKHILHTKEGPISNRAHDLSNVEKPLIDLIFLPAFYDRPSPYGAKNLNIDDKYVTHLVSKKVVGKSFKIKVSIKIKDLNPK
;
A
#
# COMPACT_ATOMS: atom_id res chain seq x y z
N MET A 1 -6.46 -17.54 -4.08
CA MET A 1 -7.37 -16.45 -3.65
C MET A 1 -6.77 -15.10 -4.04
N ARG A 2 -7.59 -14.15 -4.49
CA ARG A 2 -7.19 -12.78 -4.82
C ARG A 2 -8.22 -11.80 -4.24
N ARG A 3 -7.75 -10.68 -3.67
CA ARG A 3 -8.59 -9.57 -3.23
C ARG A 3 -8.04 -8.26 -3.74
N VAL A 4 -8.93 -7.32 -4.02
CA VAL A 4 -8.59 -5.98 -4.48
C VAL A 4 -9.13 -4.96 -3.48
N ILE A 5 -8.23 -4.11 -3.00
CA ILE A 5 -8.50 -3.01 -2.09
C ILE A 5 -8.34 -1.70 -2.84
N THR A 6 -9.25 -0.77 -2.63
CA THR A 6 -9.18 0.57 -3.21
C THR A 6 -9.04 1.59 -2.09
N LEU A 7 -8.03 2.43 -2.20
CA LEU A 7 -7.76 3.53 -1.28
C LEU A 7 -7.94 4.85 -2.05
N LYS A 8 -8.88 5.67 -1.64
CA LYS A 8 -9.12 7.01 -2.23
C LYS A 8 -8.15 8.03 -1.63
N LEU A 9 -6.85 7.80 -1.85
CA LEU A 9 -5.77 8.55 -1.26
C LEU A 9 -4.73 8.92 -2.32
N LYS A 10 -4.05 10.04 -2.06
CA LYS A 10 -2.85 10.44 -2.80
C LYS A 10 -1.69 9.53 -2.40
N PRO A 11 -0.85 9.06 -3.35
CA PRO A 11 0.40 8.39 -3.02
C PRO A 11 1.31 9.30 -2.19
N PHE A 12 2.10 8.70 -1.29
CA PHE A 12 3.05 9.42 -0.44
C PHE A 12 4.47 8.93 -0.69
N SER A 13 5.40 9.86 -0.87
CA SER A 13 6.80 9.53 -1.13
C SER A 13 7.57 9.24 0.16
N ILE A 14 8.38 8.18 0.16
CA ILE A 14 9.30 7.86 1.25
C ILE A 14 10.29 9.01 1.53
N ASN A 15 10.61 9.82 0.53
CA ASN A 15 11.50 10.97 0.69
C ASN A 15 10.93 12.06 1.61
N ALA A 16 9.59 12.11 1.75
CA ALA A 16 8.90 13.02 2.66
C ALA A 16 8.52 12.36 4.00
N MET A 17 8.93 11.10 4.23
CA MET A 17 8.49 10.30 5.37
C MET A 17 9.13 10.75 6.70
N PHE A 18 10.40 11.12 6.69
CA PHE A 18 11.18 11.37 7.90
C PHE A 18 11.71 12.79 7.96
N CYS A 19 11.82 13.33 9.19
CA CYS A 19 12.52 14.56 9.46
C CYS A 19 14.04 14.43 9.15
N ARG A 20 14.76 15.55 9.10
CA ARG A 20 16.18 15.59 8.71
C ARG A 20 17.09 14.64 9.51
N ASP A 21 16.80 14.43 10.80
CA ASP A 21 17.54 13.51 11.68
C ASP A 21 17.14 12.04 11.50
N LYS A 22 16.18 11.75 10.62
CA LYS A 22 15.65 10.41 10.31
C LYS A 22 15.09 9.62 11.50
N ARG A 23 14.90 10.25 12.66
CA ARG A 23 14.36 9.60 13.87
C ARG A 23 12.85 9.65 13.93
N TYR A 24 12.25 10.72 13.43
CA TYR A 24 10.82 10.99 13.57
C TYR A 24 10.17 11.12 12.20
N LYS A 25 8.97 10.57 12.08
CA LYS A 25 8.13 10.79 10.90
C LYS A 25 7.64 12.24 10.88
N THR A 26 7.56 12.82 9.68
CA THR A 26 6.94 14.13 9.48
C THR A 26 5.46 14.09 9.87
N ILE A 27 4.87 15.25 10.15
CA ILE A 27 3.43 15.37 10.44
C ILE A 27 2.62 14.85 9.24
N GLU A 28 2.99 15.25 8.03
CA GLU A 28 2.35 14.80 6.79
C GLU A 28 2.40 13.28 6.64
N ALA A 29 3.52 12.65 6.99
CA ALA A 29 3.66 11.19 6.97
C ALA A 29 2.76 10.51 8.00
N GLN A 30 2.63 11.08 9.18
CA GLN A 30 1.75 10.56 10.23
C GLN A 30 0.28 10.68 9.83
N GLU A 31 -0.14 11.82 9.27
CA GLU A 31 -1.49 12.05 8.77
C GLU A 31 -1.83 11.12 7.61
N TRP A 32 -0.91 10.95 6.67
CA TRP A 32 -1.10 10.02 5.55
C TRP A 32 -1.22 8.57 6.04
N SER A 33 -0.34 8.15 6.95
CA SER A 33 -0.39 6.80 7.54
C SER A 33 -1.71 6.55 8.26
N ALA A 34 -2.20 7.53 9.01
CA ALA A 34 -3.50 7.47 9.67
C ALA A 34 -4.64 7.33 8.64
N SER A 35 -4.59 8.07 7.54
CA SER A 35 -5.58 8.00 6.46
C SER A 35 -5.59 6.63 5.77
N VAL A 36 -4.42 6.02 5.56
CA VAL A 36 -4.31 4.65 5.03
C VAL A 36 -4.97 3.66 6.00
N LEU A 37 -4.64 3.75 7.28
CA LEU A 37 -5.21 2.85 8.30
C LEU A 37 -6.73 2.98 8.40
N VAL A 38 -7.27 4.20 8.34
CA VAL A 38 -8.72 4.43 8.28
C VAL A 38 -9.33 3.78 7.04
N ALA A 39 -8.71 3.95 5.88
CA ALA A 39 -9.19 3.34 4.64
C ALA A 39 -9.16 1.80 4.68
N LEU A 40 -8.13 1.20 5.28
CA LEU A 40 -8.05 -0.25 5.51
C LEU A 40 -9.12 -0.75 6.49
N ALA A 41 -9.55 0.10 7.42
CA ALA A 41 -10.60 -0.20 8.41
C ALA A 41 -12.02 -0.11 7.84
N LEU A 42 -12.23 0.47 6.67
CA LEU A 42 -13.54 0.48 6.02
C LEU A 42 -14.06 -0.95 5.87
N LYS A 43 -15.36 -1.13 6.11
CA LYS A 43 -16.03 -2.45 6.22
C LYS A 43 -15.64 -3.41 5.08
N GLU A 44 -15.65 -2.92 3.84
CA GLU A 44 -15.32 -3.73 2.67
C GLU A 44 -13.85 -4.15 2.63
N ASN A 45 -12.93 -3.20 2.83
CA ASN A 45 -11.50 -3.48 2.83
C ASN A 45 -11.11 -4.39 4.00
N LYS A 46 -11.63 -4.12 5.18
CA LYS A 46 -11.42 -4.94 6.38
C LYS A 46 -11.86 -6.40 6.17
N LYS A 47 -13.02 -6.62 5.53
CA LYS A 47 -13.50 -7.96 5.16
C LYS A 47 -12.51 -8.66 4.24
N LYS A 48 -12.05 -8.00 3.18
CA LYS A 48 -11.09 -8.55 2.21
C LYS A 48 -9.76 -8.91 2.86
N LEU A 49 -9.22 -8.06 3.73
CA LEU A 49 -7.98 -8.33 4.47
C LEU A 49 -8.14 -9.50 5.44
N LYS A 50 -9.26 -9.57 6.14
CA LYS A 50 -9.58 -10.70 7.01
C LYS A 50 -9.62 -12.02 6.24
N GLU A 51 -10.26 -12.05 5.09
CA GLU A 51 -10.34 -13.23 4.23
C GLU A 51 -8.94 -13.69 3.76
N LEU A 52 -8.09 -12.76 3.32
CA LEU A 52 -6.71 -13.07 2.95
C LEU A 52 -5.94 -13.66 4.13
N ARG A 53 -6.01 -13.03 5.30
CA ARG A 53 -5.34 -13.49 6.51
C ARG A 53 -5.78 -14.90 6.94
N GLN A 54 -7.07 -15.19 6.87
CA GLN A 54 -7.62 -16.50 7.24
C GLN A 54 -7.17 -17.63 6.32
N HIS A 55 -6.90 -17.32 5.05
CA HIS A 55 -6.48 -18.32 4.06
C HIS A 55 -4.95 -18.43 3.91
N PHE A 56 -4.20 -17.52 4.52
CA PHE A 56 -2.74 -17.50 4.41
C PHE A 56 -2.10 -18.43 5.44
N ASP A 57 -1.30 -19.37 4.93
CA ASP A 57 -0.45 -20.25 5.73
C ASP A 57 1.02 -19.92 5.41
N PRO A 58 1.79 -19.36 6.35
CA PRO A 58 3.17 -18.95 6.11
C PRO A 58 4.12 -20.09 5.75
N MET A 59 3.73 -21.36 6.00
CA MET A 59 4.50 -22.53 5.60
C MET A 59 4.26 -22.98 4.16
N LYS A 60 3.18 -22.49 3.54
CA LYS A 60 2.73 -22.93 2.20
C LYS A 60 2.57 -21.81 1.20
N HIS A 61 2.39 -20.58 1.67
CA HIS A 61 1.95 -19.50 0.82
C HIS A 61 2.91 -18.31 0.82
N VAL A 62 2.84 -17.56 -0.28
CA VAL A 62 3.46 -16.24 -0.47
C VAL A 62 2.42 -15.29 -1.05
N TYR A 63 2.70 -13.99 -0.97
CA TYR A 63 1.87 -12.98 -1.60
C TYR A 63 2.49 -12.48 -2.91
N LYS A 64 1.64 -12.36 -3.92
CA LYS A 64 1.87 -11.48 -5.07
C LYS A 64 1.04 -10.22 -4.89
N VAL A 65 1.67 -9.05 -5.01
CA VAL A 65 1.03 -7.74 -4.88
C VAL A 65 1.19 -6.95 -6.18
N ASP A 66 0.06 -6.46 -6.70
CA ASP A 66 0.04 -5.55 -7.83
C ASP A 66 -0.52 -4.19 -7.34
N LEU A 67 0.26 -3.12 -7.48
CA LEU A 67 -0.09 -1.75 -7.11
C LEU A 67 -0.38 -0.93 -8.36
N THR A 68 -1.49 -0.20 -8.35
CA THR A 68 -1.80 0.78 -9.38
C THR A 68 -2.05 2.13 -8.73
N PHE A 69 -1.20 3.09 -9.04
CA PHE A 69 -1.29 4.46 -8.56
C PHE A 69 -1.96 5.32 -9.64
N PHE A 70 -3.15 5.83 -9.34
CA PHE A 70 -3.88 6.72 -10.23
C PHE A 70 -3.54 8.16 -9.91
N TYR A 71 -3.10 8.89 -10.92
CA TYR A 71 -2.80 10.33 -10.86
C TYR A 71 -3.72 11.10 -11.79
N PRO A 72 -4.21 12.28 -11.41
CA PRO A 72 -4.86 13.17 -12.36
C PRO A 72 -3.90 13.47 -13.52
N LYS A 73 -4.44 13.63 -14.74
CA LYS A 73 -3.64 13.83 -15.95
C LYS A 73 -2.66 15.00 -15.83
N HIS A 74 -3.08 16.11 -15.24
CA HIS A 74 -2.25 17.32 -15.07
C HIS A 74 -1.10 17.14 -14.07
N ILE A 75 -1.14 16.09 -13.23
CA ILE A 75 -0.05 15.72 -12.32
C ILE A 75 0.88 14.70 -12.97
N LEU A 76 0.33 13.70 -13.68
CA LEU A 76 1.12 12.64 -14.28
C LEU A 76 1.87 13.09 -15.52
N HIS A 77 1.27 13.99 -16.32
CA HIS A 77 1.83 14.49 -17.57
C HIS A 77 2.06 16.01 -17.53
N THR A 78 3.08 16.46 -18.23
CA THR A 78 3.26 17.88 -18.57
C THR A 78 2.23 18.28 -19.63
N LYS A 79 2.12 19.60 -19.91
CA LYS A 79 1.25 20.12 -20.99
C LYS A 79 1.68 19.58 -22.36
N GLU A 80 2.95 19.33 -22.55
CA GLU A 80 3.55 18.80 -23.79
C GLU A 80 3.40 17.29 -23.93
N GLY A 81 2.91 16.57 -22.90
CA GLY A 81 2.63 15.14 -22.90
C GLY A 81 3.59 14.24 -22.14
N PRO A 82 4.89 14.55 -21.98
CA PRO A 82 5.81 13.70 -21.20
C PRO A 82 5.39 13.51 -19.74
N ILE A 83 5.96 12.50 -19.09
CA ILE A 83 5.76 12.25 -17.64
C ILE A 83 6.30 13.44 -16.84
N SER A 84 5.50 13.94 -15.92
CA SER A 84 5.84 15.07 -15.05
C SER A 84 6.67 14.65 -13.85
N ASN A 85 7.64 15.49 -13.45
CA ASN A 85 8.37 15.34 -12.17
C ASN A 85 7.46 15.49 -10.92
N ARG A 86 6.23 15.95 -11.08
CA ARG A 86 5.23 15.99 -9.98
C ARG A 86 4.66 14.62 -9.64
N ALA A 87 4.76 13.65 -10.55
CA ALA A 87 4.43 12.26 -10.26
C ALA A 87 5.66 11.57 -9.64
N HIS A 88 5.50 11.01 -8.45
CA HIS A 88 6.58 10.34 -7.74
C HIS A 88 7.14 9.14 -8.51
N ASP A 89 8.40 8.80 -8.26
CA ASP A 89 8.97 7.52 -8.70
C ASP A 89 8.26 6.37 -8.00
N LEU A 90 8.01 5.29 -8.73
CA LEU A 90 7.28 4.12 -8.19
C LEU A 90 7.94 3.56 -6.95
N SER A 91 9.26 3.39 -6.95
CA SER A 91 10.03 2.90 -5.80
C SER A 91 9.83 3.73 -4.52
N ASN A 92 9.57 5.04 -4.67
CA ASN A 92 9.38 5.95 -3.55
C ASN A 92 7.98 5.88 -2.93
N VAL A 93 6.98 5.38 -3.65
CA VAL A 93 5.58 5.31 -3.16
C VAL A 93 5.14 3.89 -2.78
N GLU A 94 5.86 2.87 -3.23
CA GLU A 94 5.59 1.46 -2.90
C GLU A 94 5.81 1.17 -1.42
N LYS A 95 7.01 1.50 -0.93
CA LYS A 95 7.45 1.08 0.40
C LYS A 95 6.57 1.61 1.53
N PRO A 96 6.22 2.90 1.61
CA PRO A 96 5.34 3.39 2.68
C PRO A 96 4.00 2.66 2.74
N LEU A 97 3.46 2.30 1.59
CA LEU A 97 2.17 1.60 1.50
C LEU A 97 2.29 0.14 1.92
N ILE A 98 3.30 -0.57 1.43
CA ILE A 98 3.55 -1.99 1.78
C ILE A 98 3.80 -2.13 3.28
N ASP A 99 4.60 -1.25 3.88
CA ASP A 99 4.89 -1.26 5.31
C ASP A 99 3.61 -1.13 6.17
N LEU A 100 2.61 -0.39 5.70
CA LEU A 100 1.35 -0.24 6.43
C LEU A 100 0.39 -1.43 6.25
N ILE A 101 0.35 -2.01 5.05
CA ILE A 101 -0.54 -3.14 4.75
C ILE A 101 -0.02 -4.43 5.39
N PHE A 102 1.30 -4.65 5.37
CA PHE A 102 1.97 -5.86 5.86
C PHE A 102 2.72 -5.61 7.18
N LEU A 103 2.07 -4.94 8.13
CA LEU A 103 2.68 -4.69 9.44
C LEU A 103 2.77 -5.99 10.24
N PRO A 104 3.97 -6.38 10.73
CA PRO A 104 4.16 -7.61 11.50
C PRO A 104 3.36 -7.64 12.80
N ALA A 105 2.94 -8.84 13.22
CA ALA A 105 2.11 -9.05 14.41
C ALA A 105 2.72 -8.53 15.70
N PHE A 106 4.04 -8.62 15.86
CA PHE A 106 4.71 -8.16 17.09
C PHE A 106 4.90 -6.65 17.19
N TYR A 107 4.62 -5.92 16.12
CA TYR A 107 4.50 -4.46 16.13
C TYR A 107 3.05 -4.01 16.26
N ASP A 108 2.13 -4.97 16.46
CA ASP A 108 0.70 -4.72 16.54
C ASP A 108 0.36 -3.96 17.82
N ARG A 109 0.58 -2.66 17.78
CA ARG A 109 -0.08 -1.78 18.74
C ARG A 109 -1.50 -1.57 18.24
N PRO A 110 -2.51 -1.61 19.12
CA PRO A 110 -3.88 -1.30 18.71
C PRO A 110 -3.87 0.02 17.95
N SER A 111 -4.21 -0.03 16.66
CA SER A 111 -4.36 1.19 15.90
C SER A 111 -5.45 2.03 16.55
N PRO A 112 -5.22 3.33 16.85
CA PRO A 112 -6.25 4.19 17.41
C PRO A 112 -7.48 4.32 16.49
N TYR A 113 -7.33 3.93 15.23
CA TYR A 113 -8.41 3.94 14.22
C TYR A 113 -9.10 2.58 14.06
N GLY A 114 -8.78 1.58 14.88
CA GLY A 114 -9.36 0.24 14.78
C GLY A 114 -8.99 -0.52 13.49
N ALA A 115 -8.00 -0.03 12.75
CA ALA A 115 -7.56 -0.67 11.51
C ALA A 115 -6.85 -1.99 11.81
N LYS A 116 -7.32 -3.04 11.18
CA LYS A 116 -6.63 -4.33 11.12
C LYS A 116 -6.06 -4.48 9.72
N ASN A 117 -4.77 -4.25 9.58
CA ASN A 117 -4.01 -4.60 8.39
C ASN A 117 -3.88 -6.13 8.27
N LEU A 118 -3.06 -6.63 7.35
CA LEU A 118 -2.84 -8.06 7.21
C LEU A 118 -2.14 -8.67 8.41
N ASN A 119 -1.37 -7.87 9.15
CA ASN A 119 -0.62 -8.30 10.32
C ASN A 119 0.30 -9.50 10.03
N ILE A 120 0.89 -9.49 8.87
CA ILE A 120 1.81 -10.50 8.35
C ILE A 120 3.01 -9.77 7.75
N ASP A 121 4.21 -10.25 8.06
CA ASP A 121 5.46 -9.65 7.61
C ASP A 121 5.54 -9.51 6.09
N ASP A 122 6.03 -8.38 5.61
CA ASP A 122 6.21 -8.07 4.18
C ASP A 122 7.22 -9.01 3.48
N LYS A 123 8.06 -9.73 4.24
CA LYS A 123 8.95 -10.78 3.71
C LYS A 123 8.21 -11.86 2.91
N TYR A 124 6.92 -12.04 3.14
CA TYR A 124 6.09 -12.97 2.36
C TYR A 124 5.63 -12.41 1.02
N VAL A 125 5.92 -11.14 0.72
CA VAL A 125 5.68 -10.55 -0.61
C VAL A 125 6.85 -10.93 -1.51
N THR A 126 6.65 -11.91 -2.40
CA THR A 126 7.69 -12.39 -3.32
C THR A 126 7.59 -11.80 -4.72
N HIS A 127 6.46 -11.21 -5.06
CA HIS A 127 6.24 -10.53 -6.33
C HIS A 127 5.54 -9.19 -6.06
N LEU A 128 6.18 -8.11 -6.46
CA LEU A 128 5.64 -6.76 -6.39
C LEU A 128 5.70 -6.13 -7.78
N VAL A 129 4.54 -5.74 -8.30
CA VAL A 129 4.43 -5.03 -9.57
C VAL A 129 3.71 -3.72 -9.33
N SER A 130 4.26 -2.62 -9.80
CA SER A 130 3.70 -1.30 -9.64
C SER A 130 3.60 -0.56 -10.95
N LYS A 131 2.55 0.24 -11.09
CA LYS A 131 2.37 1.12 -12.25
C LYS A 131 1.68 2.42 -11.87
N LYS A 132 1.98 3.47 -12.63
CA LYS A 132 1.28 4.76 -12.62
C LYS A 132 0.35 4.84 -13.81
N VAL A 133 -0.87 5.29 -13.60
CA VAL A 133 -1.84 5.49 -14.67
C VAL A 133 -2.62 6.78 -14.46
N VAL A 134 -3.15 7.34 -15.55
CA VAL A 134 -4.06 8.48 -15.48
C VAL A 134 -5.39 8.05 -14.88
N GLY A 135 -5.92 8.84 -13.96
CA GLY A 135 -7.24 8.71 -13.37
C GLY A 135 -7.94 10.05 -13.24
N LYS A 136 -9.21 10.03 -12.89
CA LYS A 136 -9.99 11.27 -12.64
C LYS A 136 -9.52 11.98 -11.36
N SER A 137 -9.05 11.21 -10.38
CA SER A 137 -8.58 11.69 -9.08
C SER A 137 -7.48 10.76 -8.56
N PHE A 138 -6.79 11.17 -7.51
CA PHE A 138 -5.85 10.30 -6.81
C PHE A 138 -6.57 9.08 -6.24
N LYS A 139 -6.02 7.91 -6.52
CA LYS A 139 -6.50 6.64 -6.01
C LYS A 139 -5.35 5.62 -6.02
N ILE A 140 -5.36 4.70 -5.08
CA ILE A 140 -4.45 3.57 -5.06
C ILE A 140 -5.28 2.29 -5.09
N LYS A 141 -4.97 1.40 -6.02
CA LYS A 141 -5.57 0.08 -6.12
C LYS A 141 -4.52 -0.97 -5.77
N VAL A 142 -4.83 -1.79 -4.78
CA VAL A 142 -3.95 -2.85 -4.28
C VAL A 142 -4.59 -4.20 -4.55
N SER A 143 -3.98 -4.99 -5.40
CA SER A 143 -4.41 -6.37 -5.66
C SER A 143 -3.45 -7.33 -4.95
N ILE A 144 -3.97 -8.11 -4.02
CA ILE A 144 -3.20 -9.09 -3.25
C ILE A 144 -3.68 -10.48 -3.62
N LYS A 145 -2.77 -11.32 -4.07
CA LYS A 145 -3.02 -12.72 -4.43
C LYS A 145 -2.15 -13.66 -3.58
N ILE A 146 -2.79 -14.65 -2.97
CA ILE A 146 -2.11 -15.77 -2.32
C ILE A 146 -1.68 -16.76 -3.40
N LYS A 147 -0.42 -17.20 -3.35
CA LYS A 147 0.18 -18.21 -4.22
C LYS A 147 0.86 -19.28 -3.40
N ASP A 148 0.95 -20.49 -3.93
CA ASP A 148 1.74 -21.54 -3.31
C ASP A 148 3.23 -21.20 -3.37
N LEU A 149 3.93 -21.47 -2.27
CA LEU A 149 5.38 -21.25 -2.15
C LEU A 149 6.15 -22.12 -3.15
N ASN A 150 5.71 -23.37 -3.32
CA ASN A 150 6.28 -24.33 -4.27
C ASN A 150 5.18 -24.81 -5.23
N PRO A 151 4.92 -24.08 -6.31
CA PRO A 151 3.96 -24.54 -7.31
C PRO A 151 4.48 -25.82 -7.96
N LYS A 152 3.63 -26.85 -7.95
CA LYS A 152 3.91 -28.11 -8.66
C LYS A 152 3.95 -27.88 -10.17
#